data_4de2256f83366cb8280cddbeee39979f
#
_entry.id   4de2256f83366cb8280cddbeee39979f
#
_cell.length_a   1.000
_cell.length_b   1.000
_cell.length_c   1.000
_cell.angle_alpha   90.00
_cell.angle_beta   90.00
_cell.angle_gamma   90.00
#
_symmetry.space_group_name_H-M   'P 1'
#
loop_
_entity.id
_entity.type
_entity.pdbx_description
1 polymer ?
#
loop_
_entity_poly.entity_id
_entity_poly.type
_entity_poly.pdbx_seq_one_letter_code
_entity_poly.pdbx_strand_id
1 'polypeptide(L)'
;MKPGQDAIYYIAGEELSRLEASPNLEGFRARGVEVLLLSDLVDSMWASMWPRFDGKPFKSVTQGAADLDKIAPLDAKDEAAAETSDAVKAFIGFVKATLGDAVSDVRASNRLTDSAVCLVASEGGPDRSLERMLAGSGKVMWRLLQEREAQAPSEA
;
A
#
# COMPACT_ATOMS: atom_id res chain seq x y z
N MET A 1 -3.38 -6.10 -18.34
CA MET A 1 -2.80 -4.88 -17.72
C MET A 1 -3.24 -3.65 -18.49
N LYS A 2 -3.49 -2.54 -17.81
CA LYS A 2 -3.92 -1.27 -18.44
C LYS A 2 -2.74 -0.52 -19.06
N PRO A 3 -2.97 0.36 -20.06
CA PRO A 3 -1.94 1.28 -20.53
C PRO A 3 -1.40 2.13 -19.37
N GLY A 4 -0.09 2.28 -19.28
CA GLY A 4 0.59 2.95 -18.17
C GLY A 4 0.81 2.09 -16.91
N GLN A 5 0.26 0.88 -16.84
CA GLN A 5 0.49 -0.05 -15.75
C GLN A 5 1.84 -0.76 -15.93
N ASP A 6 2.77 -0.53 -15.01
CA ASP A 6 4.14 -1.08 -15.03
C ASP A 6 4.37 -2.19 -13.99
N ALA A 7 3.39 -2.45 -13.12
CA ALA A 7 3.48 -3.43 -12.04
C ALA A 7 2.25 -4.33 -11.96
N ILE A 8 2.42 -5.49 -11.34
CA ILE A 8 1.35 -6.39 -10.92
C ILE A 8 0.99 -6.04 -9.48
N TYR A 9 -0.24 -5.58 -9.27
CA TYR A 9 -0.69 -5.16 -7.95
C TYR A 9 -1.32 -6.31 -7.18
N TYR A 10 -1.07 -6.37 -5.88
CA TYR A 10 -1.67 -7.35 -4.98
C TYR A 10 -2.01 -6.74 -3.62
N ILE A 11 -2.94 -7.39 -2.93
CA ILE A 11 -3.21 -7.19 -1.51
C ILE A 11 -3.23 -8.55 -0.83
N ALA A 12 -2.54 -8.68 0.29
CA ALA A 12 -2.47 -9.92 1.05
C ALA A 12 -3.17 -9.79 2.41
N GLY A 13 -3.78 -10.87 2.88
CA GLY A 13 -4.43 -10.94 4.18
C GLY A 13 -5.12 -12.29 4.39
N GLU A 14 -5.71 -12.49 5.56
CA GLU A 14 -6.23 -13.80 5.97
C GLU A 14 -7.68 -14.07 5.51
N GLU A 15 -8.44 -13.03 5.20
CA GLU A 15 -9.87 -13.13 4.91
C GLU A 15 -10.23 -12.39 3.63
N LEU A 16 -10.70 -13.12 2.62
CA LEU A 16 -11.00 -12.60 1.30
C LEU A 16 -12.03 -11.44 1.36
N SER A 17 -13.08 -11.57 2.17
CA SER A 17 -14.11 -10.54 2.33
C SER A 17 -13.56 -9.21 2.85
N ARG A 18 -12.57 -9.26 3.73
CA ARG A 18 -11.87 -8.06 4.22
C ARG A 18 -10.95 -7.45 3.18
N LEU A 19 -10.29 -8.29 2.38
CA LEU A 19 -9.46 -7.82 1.28
C LEU A 19 -10.33 -7.09 0.26
N GLU A 20 -11.47 -7.68 -0.13
CA GLU A 20 -12.43 -7.07 -1.05
C GLU A 20 -12.99 -5.73 -0.55
N ALA A 21 -13.22 -5.59 0.75
CA ALA A 21 -13.73 -4.36 1.36
C ALA A 21 -12.63 -3.32 1.67
N SER A 22 -11.37 -3.58 1.30
CA SER A 22 -10.26 -2.71 1.67
C SER A 22 -10.31 -1.35 0.96
N PRO A 23 -10.21 -0.22 1.70
CA PRO A 23 -10.09 1.11 1.11
C PRO A 23 -8.87 1.26 0.17
N ASN A 24 -7.83 0.46 0.37
CA ASN A 24 -6.65 0.47 -0.48
C ASN A 24 -6.94 0.05 -1.93
N LEU A 25 -8.09 -0.59 -2.21
CA LEU A 25 -8.51 -1.00 -3.55
C LEU A 25 -9.29 0.06 -4.31
N GLU A 26 -9.83 1.09 -3.65
CA GLU A 26 -10.75 2.05 -4.26
C GLU A 26 -10.13 2.73 -5.49
N GLY A 27 -8.95 3.30 -5.36
CA GLY A 27 -8.27 3.98 -6.46
C GLY A 27 -7.90 3.07 -7.64
N PHE A 28 -7.68 1.78 -7.37
CA PHE A 28 -7.43 0.78 -8.42
C PHE A 28 -8.72 0.42 -9.15
N ARG A 29 -9.83 0.26 -8.40
CA ARG A 29 -11.15 0.01 -8.97
C ARG A 29 -11.62 1.17 -9.83
N ALA A 30 -11.47 2.41 -9.36
CA ALA A 30 -11.81 3.63 -10.11
C ALA A 30 -11.06 3.72 -11.44
N ARG A 31 -9.90 3.07 -11.56
CA ARG A 31 -9.09 3.01 -12.79
C ARG A 31 -9.25 1.69 -13.55
N GLY A 32 -10.06 0.76 -13.05
CA GLY A 32 -10.24 -0.57 -13.62
C GLY A 32 -8.96 -1.40 -13.64
N VAL A 33 -8.07 -1.16 -12.69
CA VAL A 33 -6.82 -1.92 -12.52
C VAL A 33 -7.13 -3.16 -11.71
N GLU A 34 -6.74 -4.33 -12.24
CA GLU A 34 -6.88 -5.60 -11.54
C GLU A 34 -5.84 -5.69 -10.40
N VAL A 35 -6.30 -6.15 -9.24
CA VAL A 35 -5.47 -6.40 -8.07
C VAL A 35 -5.67 -7.84 -7.63
N LEU A 36 -4.58 -8.59 -7.47
CA LEU A 36 -4.62 -9.95 -6.95
C LEU A 36 -4.97 -9.94 -5.47
N LEU A 37 -6.00 -10.68 -5.09
CA LEU A 37 -6.38 -10.88 -3.69
C LEU A 37 -5.75 -12.17 -3.20
N LEU A 38 -4.76 -12.05 -2.34
CA LEU A 38 -3.95 -13.15 -1.82
C LEU A 38 -4.41 -13.44 -0.40
N SER A 39 -5.18 -14.52 -0.21
CA SER A 39 -5.83 -14.83 1.07
C SER A 39 -5.15 -15.95 1.87
N ASP A 40 -4.13 -16.58 1.34
CA ASP A 40 -3.38 -17.60 2.05
C ASP A 40 -2.20 -16.98 2.84
N LEU A 41 -1.93 -17.53 4.02
CA LEU A 41 -0.84 -17.05 4.88
C LEU A 41 0.53 -17.07 4.18
N VAL A 42 0.75 -18.08 3.33
CA VAL A 42 2.00 -18.23 2.56
C VAL A 42 2.16 -17.14 1.50
N ASP A 43 1.09 -16.52 1.05
CA ASP A 43 1.11 -15.50 -0.01
C ASP A 43 1.91 -14.26 0.38
N SER A 44 1.79 -13.82 1.61
CA SER A 44 2.57 -12.69 2.13
C SER A 44 4.08 -12.96 2.12
N MET A 45 4.47 -14.23 2.20
CA MET A 45 5.88 -14.63 2.17
C MET A 45 6.41 -14.73 0.75
N TRP A 46 5.72 -15.45 -0.15
CA TRP A 46 6.24 -15.66 -1.50
C TRP A 46 6.26 -14.38 -2.32
N ALA A 47 5.30 -13.49 -2.15
CA ALA A 47 5.28 -12.19 -2.83
C ALA A 47 6.52 -11.34 -2.51
N SER A 48 7.06 -11.49 -1.30
CA SER A 48 8.33 -10.85 -0.91
C SER A 48 9.56 -11.55 -1.48
N MET A 49 9.50 -12.89 -1.68
CA MET A 49 10.61 -13.70 -2.19
C MET A 49 10.70 -13.68 -3.72
N TRP A 50 9.56 -13.50 -4.42
CA TRP A 50 9.45 -13.43 -5.87
C TRP A 50 8.99 -12.03 -6.31
N PRO A 51 9.91 -11.06 -6.37
CA PRO A 51 9.54 -9.66 -6.57
C PRO A 51 9.06 -9.34 -7.99
N ARG A 52 9.19 -10.28 -8.95
CA ARG A 52 8.86 -10.04 -10.36
C ARG A 52 8.26 -11.26 -11.04
N PHE A 53 7.37 -11.02 -11.99
CA PHE A 53 6.85 -12.01 -12.93
C PHE A 53 6.87 -11.43 -14.35
N ASP A 54 7.48 -12.13 -15.31
CA ASP A 54 7.61 -11.68 -16.71
C ASP A 54 8.14 -10.24 -16.82
N GLY A 55 9.20 -9.93 -16.06
CA GLY A 55 9.81 -8.60 -16.00
C GLY A 55 9.01 -7.53 -15.25
N LYS A 56 7.78 -7.82 -14.83
CA LYS A 56 6.92 -6.89 -14.09
C LYS A 56 7.08 -7.08 -12.58
N PRO A 57 7.32 -6.00 -11.81
CA PRO A 57 7.40 -6.09 -10.36
C PRO A 57 6.04 -6.36 -9.73
N PHE A 58 6.02 -7.13 -8.64
CA PHE A 58 4.88 -7.17 -7.73
C PHE A 58 4.93 -5.96 -6.81
N LYS A 59 3.78 -5.27 -6.66
CA LYS A 59 3.62 -4.15 -5.73
C LYS A 59 2.40 -4.35 -4.85
N SER A 60 2.59 -4.29 -3.54
CA SER A 60 1.48 -4.31 -2.60
C SER A 60 0.71 -2.98 -2.64
N VAL A 61 -0.61 -3.03 -2.76
CA VAL A 61 -1.46 -1.84 -2.71
C VAL A 61 -1.50 -1.20 -1.32
N THR A 62 -1.07 -1.93 -0.29
CA THR A 62 -0.98 -1.43 1.08
C THR A 62 0.32 -0.69 1.36
N GLN A 63 1.28 -0.67 0.42
CA GLN A 63 2.54 0.07 0.51
C GLN A 63 2.47 1.35 -0.31
N GLY A 64 3.17 2.39 0.17
CA GLY A 64 3.56 3.62 -0.51
C GLY A 64 2.57 4.29 -1.45
N ALA A 65 3.08 5.11 -2.32
CA ALA A 65 2.34 5.63 -3.45
C ALA A 65 2.36 4.57 -4.57
N ALA A 66 1.27 3.81 -4.73
CA ALA A 66 1.11 3.12 -5.99
C ALA A 66 1.10 4.16 -7.11
N ASP A 67 1.80 3.89 -8.22
CA ASP A 67 1.89 4.78 -9.38
C ASP A 67 0.54 4.90 -10.13
N LEU A 68 -0.54 5.15 -9.36
CA LEU A 68 -1.89 5.30 -9.91
C LEU A 68 -2.04 6.57 -10.76
N ASP A 69 -1.19 7.57 -10.51
CA ASP A 69 -1.22 8.83 -11.26
C ASP A 69 -0.89 8.65 -12.75
N LYS A 70 -0.22 7.55 -13.11
CA LYS A 70 0.09 7.20 -14.49
C LYS A 70 -1.06 6.52 -15.23
N ILE A 71 -2.11 6.11 -14.52
CA ILE A 71 -3.24 5.36 -15.03
C ILE A 71 -4.48 6.22 -14.92
N ALA A 72 -5.05 6.61 -16.06
CA ALA A 72 -6.24 7.44 -16.09
C ALA A 72 -7.44 6.72 -15.42
N PRO A 73 -8.28 7.45 -14.65
CA PRO A 73 -9.54 6.94 -14.15
C PRO A 73 -10.48 6.52 -15.29
N LEU A 74 -11.41 5.60 -15.00
CA LEU A 74 -12.43 5.20 -15.96
C LEU A 74 -13.48 6.31 -16.18
N ASP A 75 -13.79 7.05 -15.13
CA ASP A 75 -14.73 8.16 -15.15
C ASP A 75 -14.02 9.50 -14.99
N ALA A 76 -14.27 10.45 -15.92
CA ALA A 76 -13.65 11.78 -15.91
C ALA A 76 -14.01 12.65 -14.67
N LYS A 77 -15.00 12.21 -13.86
CA LYS A 77 -15.37 12.89 -12.62
C LYS A 77 -14.37 12.67 -11.49
N ASP A 78 -13.56 11.60 -11.59
CA ASP A 78 -12.56 11.24 -10.58
C ASP A 78 -11.21 11.97 -10.82
N GLU A 79 -11.07 12.72 -11.92
CA GLU A 79 -9.86 13.50 -12.23
C GLU A 79 -9.70 14.77 -11.38
N ALA A 80 -10.69 15.17 -10.61
CA ALA A 80 -10.50 16.26 -9.66
C ALA A 80 -9.49 15.81 -8.60
N ALA A 81 -8.19 16.00 -8.91
CA ALA A 81 -7.18 16.20 -7.89
C ALA A 81 -7.75 17.30 -6.99
N ALA A 82 -8.43 16.90 -5.92
CA ALA A 82 -9.05 17.81 -4.99
C ALA A 82 -7.91 18.70 -4.48
N GLU A 83 -7.87 19.95 -4.94
CA GLU A 83 -7.03 20.95 -4.31
C GLU A 83 -7.29 20.82 -2.82
N THR A 84 -6.27 20.43 -2.08
CA THR A 84 -6.41 20.13 -0.67
C THR A 84 -6.89 21.40 0.00
N SER A 85 -8.18 21.48 0.29
CA SER A 85 -8.78 22.68 0.89
C SER A 85 -8.08 22.99 2.23
N ASP A 86 -8.11 24.24 2.66
CA ASP A 86 -7.47 24.64 3.92
C ASP A 86 -8.09 23.91 5.12
N ALA A 87 -9.37 23.51 5.04
CA ALA A 87 -10.02 22.66 6.01
C ALA A 87 -9.39 21.25 6.08
N VAL A 88 -9.07 20.65 4.93
CA VAL A 88 -8.39 19.35 4.86
C VAL A 88 -6.96 19.45 5.39
N LYS A 89 -6.24 20.53 5.06
CA LYS A 89 -4.88 20.76 5.61
C LYS A 89 -4.90 20.88 7.14
N ALA A 90 -5.86 21.64 7.68
CA ALA A 90 -6.04 21.78 9.12
C ALA A 90 -6.39 20.44 9.78
N PHE A 91 -7.26 19.64 9.15
CA PHE A 91 -7.61 18.30 9.63
C PHE A 91 -6.40 17.35 9.62
N ILE A 92 -5.59 17.33 8.55
CA ILE A 92 -4.35 16.56 8.47
C ILE A 92 -3.41 16.95 9.62
N GLY A 93 -3.22 18.24 9.87
CA GLY A 93 -2.40 18.75 10.97
C GLY A 93 -2.90 18.29 12.35
N PHE A 94 -4.21 18.33 12.56
CA PHE A 94 -4.85 17.85 13.79
C PHE A 94 -4.65 16.35 13.99
N VAL A 95 -4.88 15.54 12.95
CA VAL A 95 -4.71 14.08 13.01
C VAL A 95 -3.24 13.72 13.27
N LYS A 96 -2.30 14.38 12.59
CA LYS A 96 -0.87 14.17 12.79
C LYS A 96 -0.43 14.49 14.22
N ALA A 97 -0.90 15.60 14.78
CA ALA A 97 -0.63 15.99 16.16
C ALA A 97 -1.24 15.00 17.18
N THR A 98 -2.43 14.48 16.89
CA THR A 98 -3.16 13.55 17.79
C THR A 98 -2.51 12.15 17.78
N LEU A 99 -2.08 11.65 16.62
CA LEU A 99 -1.49 10.32 16.48
C LEU A 99 0.00 10.30 16.87
N GLY A 100 0.69 11.44 16.79
CA GLY A 100 2.11 11.56 17.16
C GLY A 100 2.97 10.47 16.52
N ASP A 101 3.73 9.76 17.32
CA ASP A 101 4.66 8.72 16.90
C ASP A 101 3.98 7.39 16.46
N ALA A 102 2.64 7.30 16.58
CA ALA A 102 1.90 6.10 16.12
C ALA A 102 1.88 5.98 14.59
N VAL A 103 2.13 7.08 13.87
CA VAL A 103 2.22 7.12 12.40
C VAL A 103 3.42 7.97 11.98
N SER A 104 4.09 7.57 10.92
CA SER A 104 5.23 8.32 10.38
C SER A 104 4.81 9.61 9.69
N ASP A 105 3.66 9.59 9.02
CA ASP A 105 3.10 10.77 8.34
C ASP A 105 1.58 10.67 8.13
N VAL A 106 0.95 11.83 7.92
CA VAL A 106 -0.46 11.96 7.52
C VAL A 106 -0.52 12.89 6.32
N ARG A 107 -1.14 12.44 5.23
CA ARG A 107 -1.23 13.22 3.99
C ARG A 107 -2.55 13.03 3.28
N ALA A 108 -2.91 13.96 2.41
CA ALA A 108 -4.04 13.79 1.49
C ALA A 108 -3.76 12.62 0.53
N SER A 109 -4.81 11.94 0.11
CA SER A 109 -4.73 10.81 -0.80
C SER A 109 -5.67 11.00 -1.99
N ASN A 110 -5.20 10.69 -3.19
CA ASN A 110 -5.95 10.65 -4.44
C ASN A 110 -6.43 9.23 -4.79
N ARG A 111 -6.20 8.27 -3.90
CA ARG A 111 -6.59 6.86 -4.12
C ARG A 111 -7.92 6.47 -3.47
N LEU A 112 -8.49 7.34 -2.63
CA LEU A 112 -9.76 7.10 -1.95
C LEU A 112 -10.89 7.74 -2.76
N THR A 113 -12.00 7.01 -2.95
CA THR A 113 -13.22 7.49 -3.61
C THR A 113 -14.38 7.60 -2.62
N ASP A 114 -14.52 6.63 -1.73
CA ASP A 114 -15.62 6.53 -0.77
C ASP A 114 -15.15 6.62 0.68
N SER A 115 -13.99 6.06 0.99
CA SER A 115 -13.46 6.02 2.35
C SER A 115 -12.79 7.34 2.74
N ALA A 116 -13.03 7.78 3.97
CA ALA A 116 -12.45 9.01 4.50
C ALA A 116 -10.92 8.90 4.72
N VAL A 117 -10.44 7.72 5.12
CA VAL A 117 -9.02 7.47 5.45
C VAL A 117 -8.62 6.05 5.09
N CYS A 118 -7.34 5.85 4.82
CA CYS A 118 -6.74 4.51 4.79
C CYS A 118 -5.36 4.53 5.46
N LEU A 119 -4.94 3.37 5.92
CA LEU A 119 -3.62 3.18 6.48
C LEU A 119 -2.72 2.48 5.46
N VAL A 120 -1.53 3.05 5.25
CA VAL A 120 -0.56 2.61 4.26
C VAL A 120 0.76 2.32 4.95
N ALA A 121 1.41 1.21 4.60
CA ALA A 121 2.77 0.92 5.05
C ALA A 121 3.79 1.83 4.35
N SER A 122 4.95 2.04 4.97
CA SER A 122 6.04 2.80 4.36
C SER A 122 6.58 2.11 3.10
N GLU A 123 7.08 2.92 2.15
CA GLU A 123 7.80 2.38 1.00
C GLU A 123 9.07 1.65 1.47
N GLY A 124 9.32 0.46 0.89
CA GLY A 124 10.50 -0.35 1.23
C GLY A 124 10.37 -1.16 2.53
N GLY A 125 9.34 -0.93 3.35
CA GLY A 125 9.04 -1.78 4.50
C GLY A 125 8.24 -3.03 4.12
N PRO A 126 7.99 -3.96 5.07
CA PRO A 126 7.08 -5.07 4.87
C PRO A 126 5.67 -4.54 4.57
N ASP A 127 4.89 -5.28 3.80
CA ASP A 127 3.49 -4.94 3.61
C ASP A 127 2.69 -5.13 4.92
N ARG A 128 1.47 -4.58 4.97
CA ARG A 128 0.65 -4.60 6.18
C ARG A 128 0.33 -6.01 6.68
N SER A 129 0.23 -6.99 5.80
CA SER A 129 -0.04 -8.38 6.16
C SER A 129 1.19 -9.02 6.80
N LEU A 130 2.34 -8.86 6.16
CA LEU A 130 3.62 -9.34 6.68
C LEU A 130 3.99 -8.66 8.00
N GLU A 131 3.80 -7.35 8.11
CA GLU A 131 4.03 -6.59 9.35
C GLU A 131 3.18 -7.14 10.51
N ARG A 132 1.89 -7.42 10.27
CA ARG A 132 1.00 -8.00 11.28
C ARG A 132 1.42 -9.41 11.70
N MET A 133 1.81 -10.24 10.74
CA MET A 133 2.30 -11.59 10.99
C MET A 133 3.60 -11.55 11.84
N LEU A 134 4.52 -10.65 11.52
CA LEU A 134 5.76 -10.46 12.27
C LEU A 134 5.52 -9.92 13.68
N ALA A 135 4.61 -8.99 13.84
CA ALA A 135 4.21 -8.47 15.15
C ALA A 135 3.60 -9.57 16.05
N GLY A 136 2.83 -10.50 15.46
CA GLY A 136 2.26 -11.65 16.15
C GLY A 136 3.28 -12.72 16.54
N SER A 137 4.36 -12.87 15.80
CA SER A 137 5.42 -13.87 16.05
C SER A 137 6.55 -13.40 17.00
N GLY A 138 6.42 -12.21 17.55
CA GLY A 138 7.35 -11.63 18.53
C GLY A 138 8.57 -10.93 17.94
N LYS A 139 9.19 -10.09 18.76
CA LYS A 139 10.28 -9.16 18.41
C LYS A 139 11.54 -9.79 17.78
N VAL A 140 11.67 -11.10 17.82
CA VAL A 140 12.86 -11.84 17.36
C VAL A 140 12.96 -11.82 15.83
N MET A 141 11.85 -12.06 15.14
CA MET A 141 11.83 -12.11 13.67
C MET A 141 12.10 -10.73 13.05
N TRP A 142 11.57 -9.67 13.66
CA TRP A 142 11.79 -8.29 13.20
C TRP A 142 13.26 -7.87 13.26
N ARG A 143 13.95 -8.24 14.36
CA ARG A 143 15.39 -7.95 14.51
C ARG A 143 16.22 -8.63 13.44
N LEU A 144 15.93 -9.91 13.12
CA LEU A 144 16.64 -10.66 12.08
C LEU A 144 16.45 -10.05 10.68
N LEU A 145 15.28 -9.47 10.38
CA LEU A 145 15.04 -8.80 9.10
C LEU A 145 15.82 -7.48 9.00
N GLN A 146 15.84 -6.68 10.05
CA GLN A 146 16.61 -5.42 10.07
C GLN A 146 18.12 -5.66 9.94
N GLU A 147 18.65 -6.70 10.60
CA GLU A 147 20.07 -7.07 10.50
C GLU A 147 20.44 -7.51 9.08
N ARG A 148 19.52 -8.14 8.36
CA ARG A 148 19.72 -8.57 6.98
C ARG A 148 19.69 -7.41 5.98
N GLU A 149 18.83 -6.42 6.18
CA GLU A 149 18.81 -5.18 5.35
C GLU A 149 20.08 -4.35 5.55
N ALA A 150 20.59 -4.29 6.78
CA ALA A 150 21.84 -3.58 7.08
C ALA A 150 23.11 -4.26 6.50
N GLN A 151 23.00 -5.53 6.10
CA GLN A 151 24.10 -6.32 5.52
C GLN A 151 23.97 -6.48 3.98
N ALA A 152 22.93 -5.95 3.34
CA ALA A 152 22.83 -5.96 1.89
C ALA A 152 23.95 -5.11 1.29
N PRO A 153 24.81 -5.66 0.38
CA PRO A 153 25.84 -4.88 -0.26
C PRO A 153 25.21 -3.77 -1.08
N SER A 154 25.63 -2.54 -0.86
CA SER A 154 25.36 -1.40 -1.71
C SER A 154 25.93 -1.72 -3.08
N GLU A 155 25.09 -2.10 -4.05
CA GLU A 155 25.49 -2.19 -5.44
C GLU A 155 25.81 -0.78 -5.94
N ALA A 156 27.09 -0.57 -6.19
CA ALA A 156 27.65 0.61 -6.84
C ALA A 156 27.51 0.46 -8.37
#